data_6e960ea25546527cd6578f92251392a5
#
_entry.id   6e960ea25546527cd6578f92251392a5
#
_cell.length_a   1.000
_cell.length_b   1.000
_cell.length_c   1.000
_cell.angle_alpha   90.00
_cell.angle_beta   90.00
_cell.angle_gamma   90.00
#
_symmetry.space_group_name_H-M   'P 1'
#
loop_
_entity.id
_entity.type
_entity.pdbx_description
1 polymer ?
#
loop_
_entity_poly.entity_id
_entity_poly.type
_entity_poly.pdbx_seq_one_letter_code
_entity_poly.pdbx_strand_id
1 'polypeptide(L)'
;MNWGNTTATFRWNHVLTDKTSGNLSAIFSNYYYRYKSMADGMKYLWKSNMQSYQLKYDVDYAFSNMLHIKSGLSGHTFTIMPGGIDNWGDLNNVVPYRMNRRRLLDIAAYGEISYEISPRWQFNGGIRLSTIYSPKVSTYKQKCYVMPEPRAELSYFPGKGDKLHVAFTQSSQSLHMLSNSSVGIPSDIWIPVNGRVKPAVMKQMAIGYKKNWAKGAYSFSMEAYYRKTNHIVDFVDNANIFLNNQIESQLGFGFSKAYGAEFYFSKNVGQLTGWISYTLSRAQNKVATFEDNEYPPVYDRPHSLKIFLNCEAGRRRRCAFAATFSYNSGMNLTLPIAHYKTQGTSFYIYSTRNGYRAPAFHQLDLSMACKLRKGRLIFSVINVYNRKNVFTMYTSRSEFSFRDLEIHKMYLYGTLPSVSYQFKF
;
A
#
# COMPACT_ATOMS: atom_id res chain seq x y z
N MET A 1 13.69 17.95 2.53
CA MET A 1 12.94 16.82 3.11
C MET A 1 13.89 15.63 3.30
N ASN A 2 13.82 14.93 4.42
CA ASN A 2 14.64 13.75 4.72
C ASN A 2 13.76 12.74 5.43
N TRP A 3 13.76 11.50 4.97
CA TRP A 3 13.04 10.38 5.59
C TRP A 3 13.87 9.12 5.50
N GLY A 4 13.61 8.18 6.40
CA GLY A 4 14.30 6.91 6.42
C GLY A 4 13.60 5.88 7.29
N ASN A 5 13.97 4.63 7.07
CA ASN A 5 13.56 3.52 7.89
C ASN A 5 14.79 2.68 8.28
N THR A 6 14.91 2.39 9.57
CA THR A 6 15.92 1.48 10.12
C THR A 6 15.21 0.24 10.63
N THR A 7 15.55 -0.92 10.09
CA THR A 7 14.94 -2.19 10.49
C THR A 7 16.03 -3.18 10.90
N ALA A 8 15.82 -3.86 12.02
CA ALA A 8 16.63 -5.00 12.45
C ALA A 8 15.73 -6.21 12.66
N THR A 9 16.14 -7.36 12.15
CA THR A 9 15.38 -8.61 12.27
C THR A 9 16.32 -9.71 12.74
N PHE A 10 15.94 -10.35 13.83
CA PHE A 10 16.52 -11.61 14.27
C PHE A 10 15.51 -12.72 14.01
N ARG A 11 15.96 -13.81 13.39
CA ARG A 11 15.13 -14.98 13.13
C ARG A 11 15.89 -16.23 13.52
N TRP A 12 15.23 -17.09 14.31
CA TRP A 12 15.73 -18.38 14.70
C TRP A 12 14.77 -19.48 14.30
N ASN A 13 15.18 -20.25 13.29
CA ASN A 13 14.47 -21.43 12.84
C ASN A 13 15.06 -22.64 13.54
N HIS A 14 14.21 -23.52 14.07
CA HIS A 14 14.64 -24.76 14.72
C HIS A 14 13.67 -25.87 14.38
N VAL A 15 14.22 -27.06 14.26
CA VAL A 15 13.47 -28.32 14.08
C VAL A 15 13.26 -28.92 15.43
N LEU A 16 12.00 -29.12 15.83
CA LEU A 16 11.63 -29.74 17.11
C LEU A 16 11.54 -31.27 16.97
N THR A 17 10.93 -31.72 15.86
CA THR A 17 10.83 -33.14 15.47
C THR A 17 10.84 -33.24 13.95
N ASP A 18 10.88 -34.45 13.39
CA ASP A 18 10.79 -34.66 11.93
C ASP A 18 9.53 -34.08 11.29
N LYS A 19 8.49 -33.81 12.10
CA LYS A 19 7.21 -33.28 11.64
C LYS A 19 6.93 -31.86 12.14
N THR A 20 7.77 -31.30 13.01
CA THR A 20 7.50 -30.04 13.69
C THR A 20 8.68 -29.11 13.60
N SER A 21 8.46 -27.92 13.09
CA SER A 21 9.45 -26.84 13.10
C SER A 21 8.91 -25.59 13.77
N GLY A 22 9.81 -24.85 14.41
CA GLY A 22 9.53 -23.58 15.07
C GLY A 22 10.31 -22.43 14.44
N ASN A 23 9.73 -21.24 14.46
CA ASN A 23 10.36 -20.02 13.97
C ASN A 23 10.08 -18.88 14.95
N LEU A 24 11.12 -18.45 15.66
CA LEU A 24 11.08 -17.23 16.48
C LEU A 24 11.60 -16.05 15.67
N SER A 25 10.84 -14.96 15.62
CA SER A 25 11.22 -13.73 14.95
C SER A 25 11.09 -12.54 15.90
N ALA A 26 12.15 -11.77 16.05
CA ALA A 26 12.15 -10.49 16.75
C ALA A 26 12.49 -9.38 15.74
N ILE A 27 11.63 -8.38 15.63
CA ILE A 27 11.73 -7.34 14.62
C ILE A 27 11.64 -5.98 15.30
N PHE A 28 12.58 -5.11 14.97
CA PHE A 28 12.56 -3.69 15.29
C PHE A 28 12.44 -2.89 14.00
N SER A 29 11.62 -1.84 14.01
CA SER A 29 11.56 -0.86 12.93
C SER A 29 11.40 0.54 13.49
N ASN A 30 12.11 1.49 12.89
CA ASN A 30 12.04 2.91 13.21
C ASN A 30 11.93 3.71 11.91
N TYR A 31 10.73 4.19 11.62
CA TYR A 31 10.47 5.10 10.50
C TYR A 31 10.46 6.54 11.02
N TYR A 32 11.14 7.43 10.30
CA TYR A 32 11.11 8.86 10.59
C TYR A 32 11.02 9.67 9.31
N TYR A 33 10.42 10.86 9.41
CA TYR A 33 10.60 11.89 8.41
C TYR A 33 10.83 13.26 9.05
N ARG A 34 11.54 14.12 8.32
CA ARG A 34 11.87 15.49 8.70
C ARG A 34 11.67 16.40 7.50
N TYR A 35 10.98 17.50 7.72
CA TYR A 35 10.69 18.46 6.67
C TYR A 35 11.07 19.86 7.15
N LYS A 36 11.99 20.52 6.43
CA LYS A 36 12.36 21.91 6.66
C LYS A 36 11.46 22.81 5.84
N SER A 37 10.85 23.79 6.46
CA SER A 37 10.03 24.80 5.79
C SER A 37 10.50 26.21 6.14
N MET A 38 10.29 27.11 5.20
CA MET A 38 10.39 28.54 5.42
C MET A 38 9.14 29.17 4.82
N ALA A 39 8.27 29.68 5.66
CA ALA A 39 7.03 30.37 5.30
C ALA A 39 6.85 31.60 6.17
N ASP A 40 6.48 32.72 5.58
CA ASP A 40 6.20 34.00 6.25
C ASP A 40 7.31 34.43 7.22
N GLY A 41 8.57 34.26 6.82
CA GLY A 41 9.74 34.59 7.63
C GLY A 41 10.04 33.61 8.79
N MET A 42 9.17 32.62 9.02
CA MET A 42 9.41 31.55 10.01
C MET A 42 10.14 30.37 9.43
N LYS A 43 11.21 29.92 10.10
CA LYS A 43 11.96 28.71 9.75
C LYS A 43 11.67 27.64 10.77
N TYR A 44 11.07 26.53 10.36
CA TYR A 44 10.79 25.42 11.23
C TYR A 44 11.16 24.06 10.64
N LEU A 45 11.48 23.14 11.52
CA LEU A 45 11.78 21.76 11.22
C LEU A 45 10.63 20.88 11.75
N TRP A 46 9.79 20.38 10.85
CA TRP A 46 8.80 19.36 11.20
C TRP A 46 9.47 17.99 11.36
N LYS A 47 9.08 17.28 12.41
CA LYS A 47 9.56 15.91 12.71
C LYS A 47 8.39 14.99 13.02
N SER A 48 8.44 13.79 12.47
CA SER A 48 7.54 12.68 12.84
C SER A 48 8.34 11.38 12.94
N ASN A 49 7.87 10.48 13.79
CA ASN A 49 8.55 9.21 14.02
C ASN A 49 7.54 8.13 14.41
N MET A 50 7.78 6.91 13.92
CA MET A 50 7.06 5.70 14.31
C MET A 50 8.06 4.59 14.60
N GLN A 51 8.06 4.11 15.83
CA GLN A 51 8.84 2.97 16.28
C GLN A 51 7.94 1.78 16.52
N SER A 52 8.41 0.60 16.14
CA SER A 52 7.70 -0.65 16.40
C SER A 52 8.65 -1.77 16.82
N TYR A 53 8.14 -2.62 17.70
CA TYR A 53 8.81 -3.85 18.16
C TYR A 53 7.81 -4.99 18.02
N GLN A 54 8.24 -6.06 17.36
CA GLN A 54 7.42 -7.25 17.18
C GLN A 54 8.18 -8.48 17.61
N LEU A 55 7.52 -9.34 18.39
CA LEU A 55 7.96 -10.68 18.71
C LEU A 55 6.91 -11.66 18.16
N LYS A 56 7.36 -12.67 17.44
CA LYS A 56 6.48 -13.66 16.82
C LYS A 56 7.07 -15.05 16.95
N TYR A 57 6.24 -16.02 17.31
CA TYR A 57 6.59 -17.42 17.31
C TYR A 57 5.60 -18.22 16.49
N ASP A 58 6.09 -18.89 15.46
CA ASP A 58 5.35 -19.76 14.56
C ASP A 58 5.72 -21.21 14.81
N VAL A 59 4.75 -22.11 14.76
CA VAL A 59 4.93 -23.57 14.76
C VAL A 59 4.25 -24.14 13.53
N ASP A 60 5.01 -24.86 12.74
CA ASP A 60 4.53 -25.61 11.59
C ASP A 60 4.56 -27.12 11.94
N TYR A 61 3.42 -27.77 11.79
CA TYR A 61 3.25 -29.20 12.13
C TYR A 61 2.68 -29.99 10.94
N ALA A 62 3.47 -30.88 10.37
CA ALA A 62 3.05 -31.81 9.33
C ALA A 62 2.41 -33.03 10.00
N PHE A 63 1.09 -32.94 10.29
CA PHE A 63 0.36 -34.06 10.93
C PHE A 63 0.38 -35.30 10.04
N SER A 64 0.12 -35.14 8.75
CA SER A 64 0.20 -36.19 7.75
C SER A 64 0.57 -35.55 6.39
N ASN A 65 0.74 -36.38 5.34
CA ASN A 65 0.94 -35.85 3.97
C ASN A 65 -0.24 -35.04 3.45
N MET A 66 -1.44 -35.22 4.03
CA MET A 66 -2.65 -34.53 3.62
C MET A 66 -3.02 -33.35 4.54
N LEU A 67 -2.50 -33.30 5.76
CA LEU A 67 -2.88 -32.30 6.76
C LEU A 67 -1.66 -31.62 7.34
N HIS A 68 -1.56 -30.32 7.08
CA HIS A 68 -0.58 -29.41 7.64
C HIS A 68 -1.27 -28.39 8.55
N ILE A 69 -0.71 -28.16 9.72
CA ILE A 69 -1.21 -27.24 10.73
C ILE A 69 -0.13 -26.19 11.00
N LYS A 70 -0.52 -24.92 10.93
CA LYS A 70 0.32 -23.82 11.34
C LYS A 70 -0.34 -23.05 12.46
N SER A 71 0.39 -22.77 13.53
CA SER A 71 -0.10 -21.98 14.66
C SER A 71 0.95 -20.98 15.11
N GLY A 72 0.56 -19.98 15.84
CA GLY A 72 1.53 -19.03 16.36
C GLY A 72 0.93 -17.98 17.28
N LEU A 73 1.87 -17.29 17.93
CA LEU A 73 1.61 -16.14 18.79
C LEU A 73 2.41 -14.95 18.29
N SER A 74 1.85 -13.75 18.38
CA SER A 74 2.58 -12.52 18.06
C SER A 74 2.21 -11.40 19.02
N GLY A 75 3.22 -10.62 19.44
CA GLY A 75 3.05 -9.36 20.13
C GLY A 75 3.70 -8.25 19.32
N HIS A 76 2.99 -7.16 19.09
CA HIS A 76 3.46 -6.01 18.33
C HIS A 76 3.12 -4.73 19.07
N THR A 77 4.10 -3.90 19.35
CA THR A 77 3.90 -2.59 19.97
C THR A 77 4.36 -1.47 19.05
N PHE A 78 3.61 -0.39 19.04
CA PHE A 78 3.90 0.84 18.31
C PHE A 78 4.01 2.02 19.23
N THR A 79 4.95 2.90 18.94
CA THR A 79 5.05 4.24 19.55
C THR A 79 5.13 5.25 18.41
N ILE A 80 4.13 6.11 18.30
CA ILE A 80 3.97 7.06 17.20
C ILE A 80 4.02 8.48 17.77
N MET A 81 4.87 9.32 17.20
CA MET A 81 4.86 10.77 17.37
C MET A 81 4.35 11.37 16.04
N PRO A 82 3.07 11.79 15.98
CA PRO A 82 2.43 12.21 14.73
C PRO A 82 3.08 13.43 14.10
N GLY A 83 3.59 14.34 14.92
CA GLY A 83 4.27 15.54 14.44
C GLY A 83 4.84 16.38 15.59
N GLY A 84 5.75 17.27 15.23
CA GLY A 84 6.32 18.28 16.11
C GLY A 84 7.14 19.27 15.30
N ILE A 85 7.31 20.46 15.83
CA ILE A 85 8.15 21.51 15.25
C ILE A 85 9.30 21.85 16.19
N ASP A 86 10.45 22.10 15.59
CA ASP A 86 11.64 22.65 16.25
C ASP A 86 12.17 23.84 15.41
N ASN A 87 12.97 24.68 16.01
CA ASN A 87 13.70 25.72 15.30
C ASN A 87 14.66 25.13 14.26
N TRP A 88 14.87 25.86 13.19
CA TRP A 88 15.87 25.54 12.19
C TRP A 88 16.61 26.81 11.73
N GLY A 89 17.95 26.79 11.87
CA GLY A 89 18.82 27.92 11.58
C GLY A 89 18.89 28.91 12.75
N ASP A 90 19.47 30.08 12.49
CA ASP A 90 19.82 31.09 13.50
C ASP A 90 18.62 31.92 14.01
N LEU A 91 17.46 31.76 13.35
CA LEU A 91 16.23 32.46 13.72
C LEU A 91 15.44 31.62 14.73
N ASN A 92 15.50 31.96 16.01
CA ASN A 92 14.71 31.34 17.09
C ASN A 92 13.30 31.96 17.20
N ASN A 93 12.56 31.99 16.10
CA ASN A 93 11.22 32.61 16.04
C ASN A 93 10.06 31.60 16.10
N VAL A 94 10.36 30.32 16.36
CA VAL A 94 9.37 29.25 16.50
C VAL A 94 9.51 28.64 17.90
N VAL A 95 8.42 28.60 18.65
CA VAL A 95 8.39 27.87 19.93
C VAL A 95 8.34 26.36 19.61
N PRO A 96 9.31 25.56 20.06
CA PRO A 96 9.28 24.12 19.85
C PRO A 96 8.02 23.49 20.44
N TYR A 97 7.36 22.64 19.66
CA TYR A 97 6.15 21.98 20.08
C TYR A 97 6.13 20.52 19.60
N ARG A 98 5.63 19.61 20.42
CA ARG A 98 5.49 18.20 20.07
C ARG A 98 4.09 17.71 20.39
N MET A 99 3.48 17.07 19.40
CA MET A 99 2.21 16.37 19.62
C MET A 99 2.41 15.19 20.58
N ASN A 100 1.36 14.86 21.31
CA ASN A 100 1.37 13.75 22.25
C ASN A 100 1.69 12.42 21.55
N ARG A 101 2.59 11.65 22.15
CA ARG A 101 2.90 10.30 21.67
C ARG A 101 1.69 9.40 21.81
N ARG A 102 1.49 8.56 20.79
CA ARG A 102 0.46 7.53 20.78
C ARG A 102 1.10 6.15 20.85
N ARG A 103 0.52 5.30 21.68
CA ARG A 103 1.01 3.93 21.84
C ARG A 103 -0.10 2.95 21.50
N LEU A 104 0.30 1.77 21.02
CA LEU A 104 -0.58 0.65 20.72
C LEU A 104 0.13 -0.65 21.03
N LEU A 105 -0.61 -1.61 21.57
CA LEU A 105 -0.17 -3.00 21.74
C LEU A 105 -1.18 -3.91 21.03
N ASP A 106 -0.69 -4.78 20.16
CA ASP A 106 -1.46 -5.79 19.44
C ASP A 106 -0.89 -7.17 19.80
N ILE A 107 -1.69 -7.99 20.46
CA ILE A 107 -1.34 -9.38 20.81
C ILE A 107 -2.29 -10.29 20.05
N ALA A 108 -1.76 -11.29 19.38
CA ALA A 108 -2.60 -12.23 18.63
C ALA A 108 -2.13 -13.67 18.75
N ALA A 109 -3.13 -14.55 18.76
CA ALA A 109 -2.96 -15.99 18.55
C ALA A 109 -3.64 -16.39 17.24
N TYR A 110 -3.09 -17.36 16.54
CA TYR A 110 -3.68 -17.86 15.29
C TYR A 110 -3.39 -19.33 15.06
N GLY A 111 -4.29 -19.97 14.31
CA GLY A 111 -4.16 -21.31 13.79
C GLY A 111 -4.68 -21.40 12.38
N GLU A 112 -4.00 -22.16 11.54
CA GLU A 112 -4.33 -22.39 10.14
C GLU A 112 -4.18 -23.90 9.86
N ILE A 113 -5.05 -24.42 9.01
CA ILE A 113 -4.98 -25.80 8.50
C ILE A 113 -4.96 -25.77 6.97
N SER A 114 -4.15 -26.63 6.39
CA SER A 114 -4.18 -26.97 4.97
C SER A 114 -4.47 -28.47 4.86
N TYR A 115 -5.63 -28.80 4.28
CA TYR A 115 -6.13 -30.17 4.24
C TYR A 115 -6.49 -30.58 2.81
N GLU A 116 -5.81 -31.61 2.32
CA GLU A 116 -6.13 -32.31 1.07
C GLU A 116 -7.24 -33.33 1.34
N ILE A 117 -8.52 -32.87 1.17
CA ILE A 117 -9.70 -33.72 1.42
C ILE A 117 -9.70 -34.93 0.46
N SER A 118 -9.26 -34.69 -0.77
CA SER A 118 -9.10 -35.68 -1.82
C SER A 118 -8.14 -35.15 -2.91
N PRO A 119 -7.69 -35.96 -3.87
CA PRO A 119 -6.86 -35.47 -4.98
C PRO A 119 -7.49 -34.33 -5.82
N ARG A 120 -8.79 -34.11 -5.65
CA ARG A 120 -9.53 -33.05 -6.35
C ARG A 120 -9.94 -31.89 -5.46
N TRP A 121 -9.92 -32.04 -4.13
CA TRP A 121 -10.40 -31.02 -3.21
C TRP A 121 -9.37 -30.70 -2.15
N GLN A 122 -9.07 -29.43 -1.99
CA GLN A 122 -8.21 -28.91 -0.93
C GLN A 122 -8.93 -27.79 -0.18
N PHE A 123 -8.84 -27.84 1.13
CA PHE A 123 -9.34 -26.81 2.03
C PHE A 123 -8.17 -26.15 2.76
N ASN A 124 -8.11 -24.82 2.73
CA ASN A 124 -7.21 -24.01 3.56
C ASN A 124 -8.10 -23.13 4.45
N GLY A 125 -7.89 -23.18 5.74
CA GLY A 125 -8.70 -22.39 6.66
C GLY A 125 -7.96 -22.04 7.92
N GLY A 126 -8.36 -20.97 8.57
CA GLY A 126 -7.73 -20.53 9.80
C GLY A 126 -8.47 -19.38 10.46
N ILE A 127 -8.05 -19.12 11.68
CA ILE A 127 -8.53 -17.96 12.45
C ILE A 127 -7.34 -17.33 13.18
N ARG A 128 -7.32 -15.99 13.16
CA ARG A 128 -6.46 -15.18 14.01
C ARG A 128 -7.37 -14.39 14.96
N LEU A 129 -7.03 -14.39 16.23
CA LEU A 129 -7.68 -13.59 17.25
C LEU A 129 -6.68 -12.53 17.71
N SER A 130 -6.91 -11.27 17.32
CA SER A 130 -6.08 -10.13 17.71
C SER A 130 -6.74 -9.36 18.84
N THR A 131 -5.97 -9.04 19.87
CA THR A 131 -6.37 -8.18 20.99
C THR A 131 -5.56 -6.91 20.93
N ILE A 132 -6.22 -5.81 20.61
CA ILE A 132 -5.61 -4.51 20.37
C ILE A 132 -5.89 -3.63 21.56
N TYR A 133 -4.86 -3.26 22.32
CA TYR A 133 -4.94 -2.37 23.47
C TYR A 133 -4.37 -0.99 23.14
N SER A 134 -5.19 0.03 23.33
CA SER A 134 -4.82 1.43 23.24
C SER A 134 -4.90 2.10 24.62
N PRO A 135 -3.80 2.63 25.17
CA PRO A 135 -3.80 3.40 26.39
C PRO A 135 -4.63 4.68 26.26
N LYS A 136 -4.91 5.35 27.38
CA LYS A 136 -5.52 6.68 27.40
C LYS A 136 -4.65 7.68 26.59
N VAL A 137 -5.29 8.43 25.70
CA VAL A 137 -4.65 9.46 24.88
C VAL A 137 -5.45 10.75 24.95
N SER A 138 -4.87 11.81 25.48
CA SER A 138 -5.56 13.09 25.66
C SER A 138 -6.90 12.90 26.41
N THR A 139 -8.02 13.27 25.80
CA THR A 139 -9.38 13.12 26.35
C THR A 139 -9.97 11.74 26.13
N TYR A 140 -9.40 10.90 25.24
CA TYR A 140 -9.93 9.59 24.89
C TYR A 140 -9.50 8.52 25.90
N LYS A 141 -10.50 7.80 26.44
CA LYS A 141 -10.29 6.70 27.41
C LYS A 141 -9.50 5.55 26.76
N GLN A 142 -8.81 4.79 27.60
CA GLN A 142 -8.22 3.51 27.16
C GLN A 142 -9.28 2.60 26.55
N LYS A 143 -8.88 1.80 25.56
CA LYS A 143 -9.78 0.88 24.88
C LYS A 143 -9.06 -0.42 24.51
N CYS A 144 -9.80 -1.53 24.63
CA CYS A 144 -9.40 -2.83 24.16
C CYS A 144 -10.38 -3.30 23.08
N TYR A 145 -9.86 -3.81 21.97
CA TYR A 145 -10.65 -4.38 20.88
C TYR A 145 -10.22 -5.82 20.68
N VAL A 146 -11.19 -6.73 20.60
CA VAL A 146 -10.96 -8.13 20.26
C VAL A 146 -11.47 -8.37 18.83
N MET A 147 -10.57 -8.78 17.94
CA MET A 147 -10.81 -8.85 16.51
C MET A 147 -10.61 -10.28 16.01
N PRO A 148 -11.70 -11.05 15.77
CA PRO A 148 -11.60 -12.32 15.06
C PRO A 148 -11.35 -12.09 13.57
N GLU A 149 -10.40 -12.82 13.01
CA GLU A 149 -9.97 -12.73 11.61
C GLU A 149 -10.00 -14.11 10.95
N PRO A 150 -11.19 -14.65 10.66
CA PRO A 150 -11.32 -15.92 9.95
C PRO A 150 -10.91 -15.79 8.48
N ARG A 151 -10.36 -16.88 7.94
CA ARG A 151 -10.05 -17.06 6.53
C ARG A 151 -10.37 -18.49 6.10
N ALA A 152 -10.89 -18.67 4.91
CA ALA A 152 -11.15 -19.98 4.34
C ALA A 152 -11.02 -19.92 2.81
N GLU A 153 -10.42 -20.94 2.23
CA GLU A 153 -10.37 -21.19 0.80
C GLU A 153 -10.72 -22.65 0.52
N LEU A 154 -11.65 -22.87 -0.38
CA LEU A 154 -11.94 -24.19 -0.93
C LEU A 154 -11.49 -24.21 -2.38
N SER A 155 -10.63 -25.15 -2.73
CA SER A 155 -10.06 -25.33 -4.07
C SER A 155 -10.52 -26.65 -4.66
N TYR A 156 -10.92 -26.64 -5.93
CA TYR A 156 -11.29 -27.78 -6.72
C TYR A 156 -10.39 -27.94 -7.94
N PHE A 157 -9.86 -29.11 -8.16
CA PHE A 157 -8.95 -29.50 -9.26
C PHE A 157 -9.67 -30.44 -10.22
N PRO A 158 -10.42 -29.95 -11.23
CA PRO A 158 -11.18 -30.78 -12.16
C PRO A 158 -10.31 -31.62 -13.07
N GLY A 159 -9.08 -31.16 -13.35
CA GLY A 159 -8.15 -31.85 -14.24
C GLY A 159 -6.69 -31.45 -14.00
N LYS A 160 -5.78 -32.03 -14.79
CA LYS A 160 -4.35 -31.69 -14.70
C LYS A 160 -4.12 -30.21 -15.10
N GLY A 161 -3.71 -29.42 -14.11
CA GLY A 161 -3.36 -28.01 -14.31
C GLY A 161 -4.51 -27.03 -14.14
N ASP A 162 -5.73 -27.49 -13.89
CA ASP A 162 -6.91 -26.65 -13.60
C ASP A 162 -7.11 -26.51 -12.09
N LYS A 163 -7.41 -25.31 -11.62
CA LYS A 163 -7.82 -25.02 -10.25
C LYS A 163 -8.97 -24.01 -10.27
N LEU A 164 -10.07 -24.34 -9.62
CA LEU A 164 -11.13 -23.41 -9.24
C LEU A 164 -11.03 -23.17 -7.76
N HIS A 165 -11.25 -21.95 -7.29
CA HIS A 165 -11.27 -21.66 -5.86
C HIS A 165 -12.29 -20.60 -5.50
N VAL A 166 -12.79 -20.71 -4.27
CA VAL A 166 -13.61 -19.70 -3.61
C VAL A 166 -12.95 -19.39 -2.27
N ALA A 167 -12.77 -18.11 -1.96
CA ALA A 167 -12.11 -17.69 -0.74
C ALA A 167 -12.91 -16.63 0.00
N PHE A 168 -12.85 -16.69 1.33
CA PHE A 168 -13.33 -15.66 2.25
C PHE A 168 -12.19 -15.25 3.18
N THR A 169 -12.04 -13.94 3.40
CA THR A 169 -11.05 -13.41 4.35
C THR A 169 -11.63 -12.25 5.12
N GLN A 170 -11.46 -12.26 6.44
CA GLN A 170 -11.64 -11.09 7.29
C GLN A 170 -10.29 -10.69 7.90
N SER A 171 -9.98 -9.40 7.90
CA SER A 171 -8.80 -8.85 8.56
C SER A 171 -9.12 -7.54 9.24
N SER A 172 -8.33 -7.18 10.25
CA SER A 172 -8.43 -5.91 10.95
C SER A 172 -7.16 -5.08 10.80
N GLN A 173 -7.30 -3.75 10.88
CA GLN A 173 -6.20 -2.82 10.82
C GLN A 173 -6.25 -1.88 12.03
N SER A 174 -5.17 -1.87 12.80
CA SER A 174 -5.03 -1.09 14.04
C SER A 174 -4.38 0.28 13.86
N LEU A 175 -3.83 0.55 12.67
CA LEU A 175 -3.22 1.83 12.31
C LEU A 175 -3.88 2.39 11.06
N HIS A 176 -4.29 3.65 11.10
CA HIS A 176 -4.85 4.37 9.95
C HIS A 176 -3.82 5.36 9.43
N MET A 177 -3.55 5.31 8.13
CA MET A 177 -2.77 6.32 7.43
C MET A 177 -3.72 7.35 6.84
N LEU A 178 -3.53 8.59 7.18
CA LEU A 178 -4.32 9.72 6.71
C LEU A 178 -3.44 10.61 5.83
N SER A 179 -3.83 10.74 4.59
CA SER A 179 -3.15 11.61 3.63
C SER A 179 -3.93 12.92 3.48
N ASN A 180 -3.22 14.03 3.61
CA ASN A 180 -3.77 15.36 3.34
C ASN A 180 -3.45 15.83 1.92
N SER A 181 -2.76 15.02 1.14
CA SER A 181 -2.40 15.36 -0.23
C SER A 181 -2.75 14.22 -1.17
N SER A 182 -3.01 14.57 -2.43
CA SER A 182 -3.18 13.61 -3.53
C SER A 182 -1.91 12.86 -3.89
N VAL A 183 -0.78 13.28 -3.33
CA VAL A 183 0.53 12.65 -3.49
C VAL A 183 0.86 11.98 -2.19
N GLY A 184 1.08 10.69 -2.19
CA GLY A 184 1.59 9.95 -1.03
C GLY A 184 2.99 10.45 -0.67
N ILE A 185 3.05 11.60 0.01
CA ILE A 185 4.29 12.14 0.56
C ILE A 185 4.53 11.55 1.94
N PRO A 186 5.79 11.41 2.38
CA PRO A 186 6.09 10.87 3.71
C PRO A 186 5.56 11.71 4.89
N SER A 187 4.80 12.77 4.63
CA SER A 187 4.11 13.61 5.62
C SER A 187 2.74 13.07 6.03
N ASP A 188 2.30 11.93 5.48
CA ASP A 188 1.05 11.28 5.89
C ASP A 188 1.06 10.99 7.40
N ILE A 189 -0.09 11.23 8.02
CA ILE A 189 -0.23 11.11 9.47
C ILE A 189 -0.72 9.70 9.82
N TRP A 190 0.01 9.02 10.70
CA TRP A 190 -0.39 7.72 11.21
C TRP A 190 -1.11 7.87 12.54
N ILE A 191 -2.36 7.38 12.59
CA ILE A 191 -3.20 7.42 13.78
C ILE A 191 -3.52 5.99 14.20
N PRO A 192 -3.12 5.56 15.41
CA PRO A 192 -3.53 4.28 15.96
C PRO A 192 -4.99 4.34 16.44
N VAL A 193 -5.62 3.18 16.51
CA VAL A 193 -6.93 3.04 17.13
C VAL A 193 -6.90 3.50 18.58
N ASN A 194 -8.01 4.06 19.06
CA ASN A 194 -8.19 4.55 20.41
C ASN A 194 -9.68 4.54 20.81
N GLY A 195 -10.07 5.22 21.87
CA GLY A 195 -11.47 5.27 22.32
C GLY A 195 -12.45 5.90 21.31
N ARG A 196 -11.97 6.64 20.30
CA ARG A 196 -12.77 7.26 19.23
C ARG A 196 -12.56 6.56 17.88
N VAL A 197 -11.33 6.23 17.54
CA VAL A 197 -10.94 5.61 16.27
C VAL A 197 -10.98 4.09 16.42
N LYS A 198 -11.93 3.42 15.77
CA LYS A 198 -12.08 1.96 15.80
C LYS A 198 -11.14 1.28 14.81
N PRO A 199 -10.75 0.01 15.02
CA PRO A 199 -10.07 -0.79 13.99
C PRO A 199 -10.88 -0.84 12.70
N ALA A 200 -10.22 -0.66 11.56
CA ALA A 200 -10.85 -0.95 10.29
C ALA A 200 -11.01 -2.47 10.14
N VAL A 201 -12.17 -2.92 9.69
CA VAL A 201 -12.47 -4.34 9.47
C VAL A 201 -12.82 -4.57 8.01
N MET A 202 -11.97 -5.30 7.34
CA MET A 202 -12.13 -5.69 5.94
C MET A 202 -12.70 -7.10 5.87
N LYS A 203 -13.71 -7.30 5.02
CA LYS A 203 -14.25 -8.60 4.59
C LYS A 203 -14.15 -8.69 3.08
N GLN A 204 -13.58 -9.79 2.59
CA GLN A 204 -13.43 -10.04 1.16
C GLN A 204 -13.93 -11.43 0.81
N MET A 205 -14.62 -11.51 -0.31
CA MET A 205 -14.93 -12.75 -1.03
C MET A 205 -14.23 -12.72 -2.38
N ALA A 206 -13.68 -13.85 -2.80
CA ALA A 206 -13.07 -14.01 -4.11
C ALA A 206 -13.45 -15.36 -4.72
N ILE A 207 -13.56 -15.38 -6.04
CA ILE A 207 -13.70 -16.59 -6.85
C ILE A 207 -12.67 -16.53 -7.97
N GLY A 208 -11.95 -17.62 -8.18
CA GLY A 208 -10.90 -17.63 -9.18
C GLY A 208 -10.79 -18.95 -9.93
N TYR A 209 -10.23 -18.85 -11.13
CA TYR A 209 -9.86 -19.96 -11.98
C TYR A 209 -8.40 -19.82 -12.41
N LYS A 210 -7.65 -20.90 -12.34
CA LYS A 210 -6.27 -20.99 -12.84
C LYS A 210 -6.11 -22.23 -13.71
N LYS A 211 -5.42 -22.07 -14.84
CA LYS A 211 -5.04 -23.16 -15.74
C LYS A 211 -3.56 -23.10 -16.08
N ASN A 212 -2.89 -24.23 -15.93
CA ASN A 212 -1.53 -24.45 -16.44
C ASN A 212 -1.58 -25.55 -17.48
N TRP A 213 -0.94 -25.34 -18.65
CA TRP A 213 -0.91 -26.35 -19.71
C TRP A 213 0.46 -26.40 -20.39
N ALA A 214 0.63 -27.35 -21.30
CA ALA A 214 1.90 -27.62 -21.97
C ALA A 214 3.06 -27.79 -20.96
N LYS A 215 2.86 -28.61 -19.90
CA LYS A 215 3.83 -28.84 -18.81
C LYS A 215 4.27 -27.55 -18.09
N GLY A 216 3.35 -26.59 -17.93
CA GLY A 216 3.63 -25.31 -17.27
C GLY A 216 4.24 -24.24 -18.19
N ALA A 217 4.35 -24.50 -19.49
CA ALA A 217 4.82 -23.50 -20.45
C ALA A 217 3.89 -22.29 -20.53
N TYR A 218 2.61 -22.49 -20.30
CA TYR A 218 1.60 -21.43 -20.25
C TYR A 218 0.82 -21.49 -18.94
N SER A 219 0.47 -20.33 -18.41
CA SER A 219 -0.41 -20.18 -17.28
C SER A 219 -1.42 -19.07 -17.55
N PHE A 220 -2.67 -19.33 -17.19
CA PHE A 220 -3.75 -18.34 -17.17
C PHE A 220 -4.39 -18.34 -15.80
N SER A 221 -4.72 -17.17 -15.26
CA SER A 221 -5.58 -17.05 -14.11
C SER A 221 -6.52 -15.87 -14.25
N MET A 222 -7.70 -16.02 -13.68
CA MET A 222 -8.73 -15.01 -13.55
C MET A 222 -9.30 -15.08 -12.14
N GLU A 223 -9.44 -13.93 -11.48
CA GLU A 223 -10.07 -13.83 -10.18
C GLU A 223 -11.02 -12.64 -10.15
N ALA A 224 -12.19 -12.82 -9.57
CA ALA A 224 -13.12 -11.73 -9.27
C ALA A 224 -13.29 -11.63 -7.75
N TYR A 225 -13.35 -10.40 -7.24
CA TYR A 225 -13.47 -10.15 -5.80
C TYR A 225 -14.46 -9.04 -5.47
N TYR A 226 -15.02 -9.14 -4.28
CA TYR A 226 -15.75 -8.06 -3.62
C TYR A 226 -15.22 -7.88 -2.21
N ARG A 227 -14.89 -6.63 -1.86
CA ARG A 227 -14.33 -6.23 -0.57
C ARG A 227 -15.16 -5.11 0.04
N LYS A 228 -15.48 -5.25 1.33
CA LYS A 228 -16.06 -4.17 2.14
C LYS A 228 -15.20 -3.94 3.37
N THR A 229 -14.81 -2.69 3.59
CA THR A 229 -14.03 -2.28 4.77
C THR A 229 -14.87 -1.31 5.60
N ASN A 230 -15.21 -1.68 6.81
CA ASN A 230 -15.90 -0.82 7.77
C ASN A 230 -14.89 -0.04 8.63
N HIS A 231 -15.34 1.06 9.22
CA HIS A 231 -14.56 1.94 10.08
C HIS A 231 -13.32 2.53 9.38
N ILE A 232 -13.44 2.85 8.09
CA ILE A 232 -12.43 3.69 7.44
C ILE A 232 -12.51 5.08 8.05
N VAL A 233 -11.40 5.80 7.95
CA VAL A 233 -11.23 7.14 8.51
C VAL A 233 -10.75 8.08 7.44
N ASP A 234 -11.28 9.30 7.41
CA ASP A 234 -10.83 10.36 6.54
C ASP A 234 -10.95 11.71 7.28
N PHE A 235 -10.21 12.74 6.83
CA PHE A 235 -10.36 14.07 7.41
C PHE A 235 -11.71 14.69 7.04
N VAL A 236 -12.31 15.42 7.99
CA VAL A 236 -13.45 16.31 7.68
C VAL A 236 -12.97 17.45 6.78
N ASP A 237 -13.91 18.10 6.08
CA ASP A 237 -13.55 19.27 5.27
C ASP A 237 -13.03 20.39 6.16
N ASN A 238 -11.99 21.09 5.67
CA ASN A 238 -11.29 22.14 6.40
C ASN A 238 -10.69 21.68 7.77
N ALA A 239 -10.32 20.40 7.87
CA ALA A 239 -9.74 19.84 9.09
C ALA A 239 -8.50 20.62 9.53
N ASN A 240 -8.47 21.03 10.80
CA ASN A 240 -7.29 21.61 11.42
C ASN A 240 -6.35 20.49 11.88
N ILE A 241 -5.36 20.17 11.05
CA ILE A 241 -4.43 19.05 11.28
C ILE A 241 -3.05 19.48 11.78
N PHE A 242 -2.70 20.77 11.63
CA PHE A 242 -1.38 21.26 11.97
C PHE A 242 -1.23 21.39 13.50
N LEU A 243 -0.28 20.64 14.10
CA LEU A 243 0.02 20.59 15.52
C LEU A 243 -1.19 20.37 16.44
N ASN A 244 -2.20 19.67 15.95
CA ASN A 244 -3.44 19.43 16.66
C ASN A 244 -3.34 18.16 17.52
N ASN A 245 -3.25 18.30 18.85
CA ASN A 245 -3.26 17.17 19.78
C ASN A 245 -4.60 16.41 19.82
N GLN A 246 -5.67 17.01 19.33
CA GLN A 246 -7.00 16.42 19.21
C GLN A 246 -7.35 16.12 17.75
N ILE A 247 -6.36 15.70 16.95
CA ILE A 247 -6.54 15.43 15.51
C ILE A 247 -7.67 14.43 15.25
N GLU A 248 -7.93 13.52 16.20
CA GLU A 248 -9.03 12.56 16.10
C GLU A 248 -10.42 13.23 16.09
N SER A 249 -10.56 14.47 16.57
CA SER A 249 -11.81 15.25 16.45
C SER A 249 -12.08 15.73 15.03
N GLN A 250 -11.03 15.80 14.22
CA GLN A 250 -11.07 16.22 12.81
C GLN A 250 -11.32 15.05 11.84
N LEU A 251 -11.78 13.90 12.35
CA LEU A 251 -11.97 12.70 11.57
C LEU A 251 -13.44 12.35 11.41
N GLY A 252 -13.80 12.04 10.18
CA GLY A 252 -15.02 11.36 9.80
C GLY A 252 -14.82 9.85 9.70
N PHE A 253 -15.90 9.09 9.91
CA PHE A 253 -15.91 7.63 9.93
C PHE A 253 -16.89 7.09 8.91
N GLY A 254 -16.54 5.96 8.30
CA GLY A 254 -17.41 5.39 7.27
C GLY A 254 -16.99 3.99 6.85
N PHE A 255 -17.31 3.66 5.60
CA PHE A 255 -16.93 2.40 4.99
C PHE A 255 -16.40 2.60 3.57
N SER A 256 -15.66 1.61 3.09
CA SER A 256 -15.20 1.49 1.71
C SER A 256 -15.73 0.22 1.09
N LYS A 257 -16.07 0.27 -0.19
CA LYS A 257 -16.35 -0.90 -1.04
C LYS A 257 -15.33 -0.93 -2.16
N ALA A 258 -14.83 -2.11 -2.49
CA ALA A 258 -14.00 -2.32 -3.67
C ALA A 258 -14.35 -3.65 -4.33
N TYR A 259 -14.42 -3.67 -5.65
CA TYR A 259 -14.70 -4.86 -6.43
C TYR A 259 -13.96 -4.82 -7.75
N GLY A 260 -13.67 -5.97 -8.29
CA GLY A 260 -12.92 -6.03 -9.54
C GLY A 260 -12.71 -7.44 -10.06
N ALA A 261 -12.09 -7.49 -11.24
CA ALA A 261 -11.62 -8.71 -11.87
C ALA A 261 -10.17 -8.55 -12.28
N GLU A 262 -9.37 -9.57 -12.03
CA GLU A 262 -7.95 -9.63 -12.34
C GLU A 262 -7.70 -10.75 -13.33
N PHE A 263 -6.91 -10.48 -14.37
CA PHE A 263 -6.54 -11.42 -15.42
C PHE A 263 -5.03 -11.49 -15.50
N TYR A 264 -4.50 -12.69 -15.57
CA TYR A 264 -3.08 -12.92 -15.75
C TYR A 264 -2.84 -14.04 -16.76
N PHE A 265 -1.96 -13.78 -17.72
CA PHE A 265 -1.51 -14.76 -18.68
C PHE A 265 0.01 -14.74 -18.75
N SER A 266 0.64 -15.91 -18.74
CA SER A 266 2.10 -16.02 -18.91
C SER A 266 2.50 -17.14 -19.86
N LYS A 267 3.59 -16.88 -20.55
CA LYS A 267 4.38 -17.85 -21.31
C LYS A 267 5.77 -17.95 -20.69
N ASN A 268 6.09 -19.11 -20.12
CA ASN A 268 7.26 -19.29 -19.24
C ASN A 268 8.45 -19.98 -19.95
N VAL A 269 8.24 -20.56 -21.14
CA VAL A 269 9.22 -21.40 -21.85
C VAL A 269 9.39 -20.91 -23.28
N GLY A 270 10.63 -21.03 -23.79
CA GLY A 270 11.01 -20.68 -25.17
C GLY A 270 11.93 -19.47 -25.21
N GLN A 271 12.25 -19.02 -26.44
CA GLN A 271 13.07 -17.82 -26.65
C GLN A 271 12.32 -16.55 -26.28
N LEU A 272 11.03 -16.49 -26.59
CA LEU A 272 10.13 -15.41 -26.18
C LEU A 272 9.31 -15.90 -24.98
N THR A 273 9.49 -15.23 -23.85
CA THR A 273 8.74 -15.42 -22.60
C THR A 273 8.13 -14.09 -22.16
N GLY A 274 7.17 -14.14 -21.28
CA GLY A 274 6.56 -12.92 -20.76
C GLY A 274 5.20 -13.16 -20.15
N TRP A 275 4.57 -12.06 -19.74
CA TRP A 275 3.25 -12.11 -19.13
C TRP A 275 2.48 -10.81 -19.38
N ILE A 276 1.18 -10.93 -19.28
CA ILE A 276 0.20 -9.83 -19.31
C ILE A 276 -0.63 -9.93 -18.04
N SER A 277 -0.77 -8.82 -17.33
CA SER A 277 -1.65 -8.67 -16.19
C SER A 277 -2.59 -7.49 -16.44
N TYR A 278 -3.88 -7.73 -16.27
CA TYR A 278 -4.90 -6.69 -16.39
C TYR A 278 -5.86 -6.76 -15.20
N THR A 279 -6.08 -5.61 -14.58
CA THR A 279 -7.05 -5.44 -13.50
C THR A 279 -8.10 -4.42 -13.90
N LEU A 280 -9.36 -4.81 -13.79
CA LEU A 280 -10.51 -3.93 -13.85
C LEU A 280 -11.09 -3.84 -12.44
N SER A 281 -11.09 -2.65 -11.84
CA SER A 281 -11.54 -2.49 -10.45
C SER A 281 -12.23 -1.16 -10.23
N ARG A 282 -13.02 -1.08 -9.17
CA ARG A 282 -13.61 0.15 -8.68
C ARG A 282 -13.60 0.16 -7.15
N ALA A 283 -13.23 1.31 -6.59
CA ALA A 283 -13.31 1.56 -5.16
C ALA A 283 -14.16 2.79 -4.88
N GLN A 284 -14.93 2.76 -3.80
CA GLN A 284 -15.79 3.85 -3.34
C GLN A 284 -15.75 3.92 -1.83
N ASN A 285 -15.61 5.14 -1.31
CA ASN A 285 -15.68 5.45 0.11
C ASN A 285 -16.97 6.20 0.41
N LYS A 286 -17.53 5.96 1.60
CA LYS A 286 -18.60 6.76 2.18
C LYS A 286 -18.23 7.11 3.61
N VAL A 287 -18.10 8.40 3.92
CA VAL A 287 -17.77 8.93 5.25
C VAL A 287 -18.87 9.89 5.67
N ALA A 288 -19.42 9.70 6.87
CA ALA A 288 -20.65 10.34 7.32
C ALA A 288 -20.59 11.88 7.48
N THR A 289 -19.41 12.48 7.45
CA THR A 289 -19.23 13.93 7.59
C THR A 289 -19.20 14.70 6.27
N PHE A 290 -19.22 13.98 5.14
CA PHE A 290 -19.36 14.55 3.81
C PHE A 290 -20.81 14.44 3.36
N GLU A 291 -21.17 15.16 2.30
CA GLU A 291 -22.43 14.94 1.61
C GLU A 291 -22.70 13.44 1.52
N ASP A 292 -23.93 13.01 1.74
CA ASP A 292 -24.31 11.58 1.86
C ASP A 292 -23.97 10.73 0.61
N ASN A 293 -23.02 11.18 -0.19
CA ASN A 293 -22.58 10.62 -1.45
C ASN A 293 -21.34 9.74 -1.29
N GLU A 294 -21.29 8.65 -2.05
CA GLU A 294 -20.08 7.86 -2.21
C GLU A 294 -19.09 8.59 -3.12
N TYR A 295 -17.81 8.59 -2.76
CA TYR A 295 -16.72 9.20 -3.54
C TYR A 295 -15.58 8.22 -3.79
N PRO A 296 -14.86 8.31 -4.91
CA PRO A 296 -13.72 7.44 -5.17
C PRO A 296 -12.53 7.84 -4.28
N PRO A 297 -11.79 6.90 -3.69
CA PRO A 297 -10.53 7.22 -3.04
C PRO A 297 -9.48 7.67 -4.05
N VAL A 298 -8.44 8.37 -3.57
CA VAL A 298 -7.33 8.86 -4.40
C VAL A 298 -6.68 7.75 -5.24
N TYR A 299 -6.57 6.55 -4.67
CA TYR A 299 -5.93 5.39 -5.30
C TYR A 299 -6.86 4.55 -6.19
N ASP A 300 -8.14 4.92 -6.38
CA ASP A 300 -9.03 4.21 -7.32
C ASP A 300 -8.52 4.38 -8.76
N ARG A 301 -8.10 3.28 -9.35
CA ARG A 301 -7.61 3.19 -10.74
C ARG A 301 -8.36 2.10 -11.47
N PRO A 302 -9.45 2.41 -12.15
CA PRO A 302 -10.32 1.40 -12.78
C PRO A 302 -9.60 0.43 -13.72
N HIS A 303 -8.61 0.90 -14.44
CA HIS A 303 -7.84 0.08 -15.36
C HIS A 303 -6.35 0.10 -14.98
N SER A 304 -5.78 -1.10 -14.81
CA SER A 304 -4.34 -1.31 -14.65
C SER A 304 -3.91 -2.43 -15.59
N LEU A 305 -3.02 -2.13 -16.54
CA LEU A 305 -2.46 -3.09 -17.49
C LEU A 305 -0.94 -3.08 -17.36
N LYS A 306 -0.35 -4.27 -17.26
CA LYS A 306 1.10 -4.43 -17.34
C LYS A 306 1.44 -5.58 -18.27
N ILE A 307 2.35 -5.34 -19.20
CA ILE A 307 2.85 -6.31 -20.16
C ILE A 307 4.36 -6.38 -20.00
N PHE A 308 4.86 -7.58 -19.80
CA PHE A 308 6.30 -7.85 -19.78
C PHE A 308 6.64 -8.88 -20.85
N LEU A 309 7.61 -8.58 -21.68
CA LEU A 309 8.15 -9.46 -22.69
C LEU A 309 9.65 -9.59 -22.51
N ASN A 310 10.18 -10.79 -22.67
CA ASN A 310 11.60 -11.06 -22.67
C ASN A 310 11.95 -12.00 -23.82
N CYS A 311 12.90 -11.60 -24.65
CA CYS A 311 13.37 -12.36 -25.81
C CYS A 311 14.86 -12.65 -25.65
N GLU A 312 15.21 -13.92 -25.57
CA GLU A 312 16.61 -14.36 -25.57
C GLU A 312 17.08 -14.51 -27.01
N ALA A 313 18.15 -13.82 -27.39
CA ALA A 313 18.68 -13.76 -28.73
C ALA A 313 20.20 -14.02 -28.79
N GLY A 314 20.68 -14.24 -30.02
CA GLY A 314 22.09 -14.47 -30.32
C GLY A 314 22.53 -15.91 -30.12
N ARG A 315 23.75 -16.21 -30.61
CA ARG A 315 24.36 -17.53 -30.50
C ARG A 315 24.53 -17.91 -29.03
N ARG A 316 24.01 -19.05 -28.60
CA ARG A 316 23.96 -19.53 -27.20
C ARG A 316 23.15 -18.60 -26.26
N ARG A 317 22.18 -17.86 -26.78
CA ARG A 317 21.30 -16.96 -25.98
C ARG A 317 22.08 -16.01 -25.07
N ARG A 318 23.12 -15.37 -25.64
CA ARG A 318 24.00 -14.47 -24.88
C ARG A 318 23.36 -13.13 -24.55
N CYS A 319 22.43 -12.67 -25.37
CA CYS A 319 21.71 -11.42 -25.12
C CYS A 319 20.22 -11.68 -24.83
N ALA A 320 19.65 -10.91 -23.92
CA ALA A 320 18.22 -10.88 -23.62
C ALA A 320 17.72 -9.45 -23.78
N PHE A 321 16.62 -9.30 -24.52
CA PHE A 321 15.90 -8.03 -24.69
C PHE A 321 14.62 -8.12 -23.88
N ALA A 322 14.35 -7.11 -23.06
CA ALA A 322 13.11 -7.06 -22.34
C ALA A 322 12.38 -5.73 -22.57
N ALA A 323 11.06 -5.82 -22.62
CA ALA A 323 10.16 -4.69 -22.74
C ALA A 323 9.11 -4.78 -21.64
N THR A 324 8.85 -3.66 -20.96
CA THR A 324 7.77 -3.53 -19.97
C THR A 324 6.89 -2.36 -20.37
N PHE A 325 5.63 -2.64 -20.67
CA PHE A 325 4.62 -1.61 -20.83
C PHE A 325 3.72 -1.57 -19.61
N SER A 326 3.47 -0.36 -19.08
CA SER A 326 2.58 -0.13 -17.95
C SER A 326 1.55 0.93 -18.31
N TYR A 327 0.29 0.68 -17.98
CA TYR A 327 -0.82 1.63 -18.10
C TYR A 327 -1.65 1.59 -16.82
N ASN A 328 -2.00 2.77 -16.28
CA ASN A 328 -2.93 2.90 -15.17
C ASN A 328 -3.85 4.08 -15.43
N SER A 329 -5.13 3.95 -15.11
CA SER A 329 -6.04 5.09 -15.01
C SER A 329 -5.47 6.15 -14.07
N GLY A 330 -5.74 7.42 -14.34
CA GLY A 330 -5.29 8.53 -13.49
C GLY A 330 -5.80 8.41 -12.06
N MET A 331 -5.07 9.01 -11.12
CA MET A 331 -5.51 9.16 -9.73
C MET A 331 -6.65 10.16 -9.62
N ASN A 332 -7.46 10.03 -8.57
CA ASN A 332 -8.49 10.99 -8.25
C ASN A 332 -7.94 12.10 -7.36
N LEU A 333 -8.43 13.32 -7.55
CA LEU A 333 -7.96 14.52 -6.87
C LEU A 333 -9.16 15.40 -6.48
N THR A 334 -9.03 16.13 -5.40
CA THR A 334 -9.91 17.26 -5.08
C THR A 334 -9.20 18.53 -5.52
N LEU A 335 -9.78 19.26 -6.47
CA LEU A 335 -9.22 20.51 -6.98
C LEU A 335 -10.13 21.68 -6.60
N PRO A 336 -9.58 22.87 -6.28
CA PRO A 336 -10.37 24.08 -6.17
C PRO A 336 -10.93 24.44 -7.56
N ILE A 337 -12.22 24.73 -7.61
CA ILE A 337 -12.94 25.12 -8.84
C ILE A 337 -13.20 26.62 -8.92
N ALA A 338 -13.14 27.31 -7.79
CA ALA A 338 -13.23 28.76 -7.72
C ALA A 338 -12.49 29.29 -6.49
N HIS A 339 -12.16 30.56 -6.50
CA HIS A 339 -11.69 31.26 -5.31
C HIS A 339 -12.28 32.66 -5.25
N TYR A 340 -12.42 33.19 -4.06
CA TYR A 340 -12.75 34.56 -3.84
C TYR A 340 -11.93 35.14 -2.69
N LYS A 341 -11.75 36.45 -2.70
CA LYS A 341 -10.99 37.17 -1.68
C LYS A 341 -11.91 38.13 -0.97
N THR A 342 -11.96 38.06 0.34
CA THR A 342 -12.64 39.05 1.19
C THR A 342 -11.77 39.45 2.36
N GLN A 343 -11.74 40.70 2.70
CA GLN A 343 -10.92 41.27 3.81
C GLN A 343 -9.46 40.77 3.82
N GLY A 344 -8.85 40.66 2.64
CA GLY A 344 -7.45 40.22 2.52
C GLY A 344 -7.25 38.69 2.55
N THR A 345 -8.26 37.92 2.96
CA THR A 345 -8.22 36.45 3.04
C THR A 345 -8.75 35.81 1.76
N SER A 346 -8.06 34.81 1.27
CA SER A 346 -8.48 34.00 0.10
C SER A 346 -9.23 32.75 0.56
N PHE A 347 -10.39 32.53 -0.01
CA PHE A 347 -11.23 31.35 0.21
C PHE A 347 -11.31 30.55 -1.09
N TYR A 348 -11.22 29.24 -1.01
CA TYR A 348 -11.28 28.32 -2.13
C TYR A 348 -12.54 27.47 -2.05
N ILE A 349 -13.25 27.36 -3.17
CA ILE A 349 -14.37 26.44 -3.35
C ILE A 349 -13.81 25.21 -4.07
N TYR A 350 -13.97 24.05 -3.46
CA TYR A 350 -13.43 22.80 -4.01
C TYR A 350 -14.50 22.03 -4.80
N SER A 351 -14.05 21.20 -5.74
CA SER A 351 -14.87 20.18 -6.39
C SER A 351 -15.38 19.17 -5.36
N THR A 352 -16.30 18.32 -5.77
CA THR A 352 -16.64 17.12 -4.98
C THR A 352 -15.37 16.34 -4.62
N ARG A 353 -15.35 15.73 -3.44
CA ARG A 353 -14.17 15.03 -2.92
C ARG A 353 -13.65 13.99 -3.92
N ASN A 354 -12.38 14.11 -4.31
CA ASN A 354 -11.71 13.27 -5.30
C ASN A 354 -12.48 13.16 -6.65
N GLY A 355 -13.28 14.19 -7.00
CA GLY A 355 -14.13 14.19 -8.19
C GLY A 355 -13.39 14.40 -9.50
N TYR A 356 -12.15 14.88 -9.47
CA TYR A 356 -11.33 15.06 -10.67
C TYR A 356 -10.40 13.88 -10.87
N ARG A 357 -10.37 13.31 -12.08
CA ARG A 357 -9.43 12.25 -12.45
C ARG A 357 -8.28 12.80 -13.28
N ALA A 358 -7.06 12.65 -12.79
CA ALA A 358 -5.84 13.03 -13.50
C ALA A 358 -5.68 12.23 -14.80
N PRO A 359 -4.88 12.73 -15.77
CA PRO A 359 -4.53 11.97 -16.96
C PRO A 359 -3.94 10.59 -16.64
N ALA A 360 -4.25 9.61 -17.50
CA ALA A 360 -3.74 8.26 -17.34
C ALA A 360 -2.21 8.23 -17.39
N PHE A 361 -1.62 7.40 -16.54
CA PHE A 361 -0.21 7.04 -16.58
C PHE A 361 0.01 5.94 -17.61
N HIS A 362 1.01 6.10 -18.49
CA HIS A 362 1.53 4.96 -19.26
C HIS A 362 3.01 5.16 -19.62
N GLN A 363 3.73 4.06 -19.73
CA GLN A 363 5.18 4.07 -19.90
C GLN A 363 5.63 2.77 -20.58
N LEU A 364 6.62 2.89 -21.46
CA LEU A 364 7.36 1.78 -22.04
C LEU A 364 8.81 1.85 -21.59
N ASP A 365 9.28 0.76 -20.99
CA ASP A 365 10.67 0.57 -20.58
C ASP A 365 11.28 -0.54 -21.43
N LEU A 366 12.50 -0.31 -21.92
CA LEU A 366 13.27 -1.28 -22.68
C LEU A 366 14.58 -1.58 -21.96
N SER A 367 15.00 -2.84 -22.04
CA SER A 367 16.32 -3.23 -21.55
C SER A 367 16.95 -4.30 -22.43
N MET A 368 18.29 -4.26 -22.51
CA MET A 368 19.11 -5.26 -23.15
C MET A 368 20.18 -5.72 -22.16
N ALA A 369 20.32 -7.01 -21.97
CA ALA A 369 21.31 -7.59 -21.10
C ALA A 369 22.14 -8.62 -21.85
N CYS A 370 23.47 -8.41 -21.96
CA CYS A 370 24.38 -9.30 -22.66
C CYS A 370 25.38 -9.94 -21.70
N LYS A 371 25.48 -11.28 -21.76
CA LYS A 371 26.49 -12.06 -21.01
C LYS A 371 27.86 -11.88 -21.66
N LEU A 372 28.81 -11.38 -20.90
CA LEU A 372 30.22 -11.26 -21.23
C LEU A 372 31.02 -12.39 -20.56
N ARG A 373 32.33 -12.52 -20.89
CA ARG A 373 33.19 -13.58 -20.32
C ARG A 373 33.27 -13.55 -18.78
N LYS A 374 33.34 -12.34 -18.19
CA LYS A 374 33.51 -12.15 -16.75
C LYS A 374 32.32 -11.41 -16.09
N GLY A 375 31.16 -11.33 -16.76
CA GLY A 375 30.04 -10.60 -16.18
C GLY A 375 28.87 -10.45 -17.14
N ARG A 376 27.99 -9.50 -16.80
CA ARG A 376 26.80 -9.16 -17.58
C ARG A 376 26.69 -7.65 -17.70
N LEU A 377 26.59 -7.16 -18.92
CA LEU A 377 26.34 -5.76 -19.24
C LEU A 377 24.84 -5.56 -19.48
N ILE A 378 24.26 -4.56 -18.84
CA ILE A 378 22.84 -4.25 -18.93
C ILE A 378 22.71 -2.78 -19.34
N PHE A 379 21.97 -2.55 -20.44
CA PHE A 379 21.50 -1.24 -20.86
C PHE A 379 20.00 -1.18 -20.62
N SER A 380 19.51 -0.09 -20.05
CA SER A 380 18.08 0.11 -19.89
C SER A 380 17.67 1.55 -20.14
N VAL A 381 16.47 1.73 -20.67
CA VAL A 381 15.86 3.03 -20.90
C VAL A 381 14.45 2.97 -20.33
N ILE A 382 14.23 3.76 -19.30
CA ILE A 382 12.90 3.94 -18.70
C ILE A 382 12.19 5.07 -19.45
N ASN A 383 10.89 4.89 -19.72
CA ASN A 383 10.04 5.86 -20.41
C ASN A 383 10.60 6.25 -21.80
N VAL A 384 10.74 5.26 -22.66
CA VAL A 384 11.39 5.39 -23.99
C VAL A 384 10.81 6.51 -24.84
N TYR A 385 9.51 6.72 -24.81
CA TYR A 385 8.83 7.75 -25.61
C TYR A 385 8.62 9.08 -24.85
N ASN A 386 9.33 9.27 -23.74
CA ASN A 386 9.39 10.54 -23.00
C ASN A 386 8.04 11.11 -22.59
N ARG A 387 7.10 10.25 -22.19
CA ARG A 387 5.80 10.73 -21.74
C ARG A 387 5.93 11.52 -20.44
N LYS A 388 5.29 12.68 -20.41
CA LYS A 388 5.13 13.50 -19.21
C LYS A 388 4.02 12.91 -18.34
N ASN A 389 4.35 11.90 -17.53
CA ASN A 389 3.43 11.27 -16.58
C ASN A 389 3.22 12.20 -15.38
N VAL A 390 1.96 12.51 -15.09
CA VAL A 390 1.59 13.41 -13.99
C VAL A 390 1.91 12.75 -12.65
N PHE A 391 2.76 13.39 -11.86
CA PHE A 391 3.06 13.00 -10.49
C PHE A 391 2.05 13.59 -9.52
N THR A 392 1.78 14.90 -9.65
CA THR A 392 0.73 15.61 -8.89
C THR A 392 0.20 16.79 -9.69
N MET A 393 -0.93 17.31 -9.25
CA MET A 393 -1.51 18.54 -9.76
C MET A 393 -1.76 19.50 -8.60
N TYR A 394 -1.52 20.75 -8.84
CA TYR A 394 -1.81 21.82 -7.89
C TYR A 394 -2.38 23.02 -8.64
N THR A 395 -3.03 23.91 -7.92
CA THR A 395 -3.58 25.15 -8.48
C THR A 395 -2.77 26.32 -7.98
N SER A 396 -2.52 27.28 -8.87
CA SER A 396 -2.02 28.61 -8.53
C SER A 396 -2.96 29.66 -9.06
N ARG A 397 -2.75 30.90 -8.66
CA ARG A 397 -3.43 32.03 -9.28
C ARG A 397 -2.88 32.22 -10.68
N SER A 398 -3.75 32.60 -11.61
CA SER A 398 -3.31 33.05 -12.94
C SER A 398 -2.48 34.33 -12.81
N GLU A 399 -1.37 34.38 -13.52
CA GLU A 399 -0.59 35.63 -13.64
C GLU A 399 -1.34 36.72 -14.44
N PHE A 400 -2.31 36.31 -15.26
CA PHE A 400 -3.06 37.16 -16.17
C PHE A 400 -4.42 37.60 -15.60
N SER A 401 -4.93 36.93 -14.57
CA SER A 401 -6.23 37.24 -13.98
C SER A 401 -6.24 36.94 -12.47
N PHE A 402 -6.65 37.95 -11.68
CA PHE A 402 -6.79 37.78 -10.22
C PHE A 402 -7.97 36.87 -9.81
N ARG A 403 -8.85 36.52 -10.76
CA ARG A 403 -10.05 35.70 -10.52
C ARG A 403 -9.87 34.25 -10.96
N ASP A 404 -8.93 33.98 -11.86
CA ASP A 404 -8.80 32.66 -12.45
C ASP A 404 -7.77 31.78 -11.71
N LEU A 405 -8.09 30.49 -11.61
CA LEU A 405 -7.20 29.46 -11.09
C LEU A 405 -6.60 28.69 -12.26
N GLU A 406 -5.30 28.58 -12.26
CA GLU A 406 -4.56 27.72 -13.21
C GLU A 406 -4.21 26.39 -12.57
N ILE A 407 -4.46 25.29 -13.32
CA ILE A 407 -4.12 23.94 -12.89
C ILE A 407 -2.75 23.57 -13.47
N HIS A 408 -1.77 23.42 -12.60
CA HIS A 408 -0.42 23.00 -12.96
C HIS A 408 -0.24 21.50 -12.77
N LYS A 409 0.49 20.88 -13.71
CA LYS A 409 0.87 19.46 -13.67
C LYS A 409 2.36 19.36 -13.36
N MET A 410 2.71 18.66 -12.32
CA MET A 410 4.09 18.36 -11.98
C MET A 410 4.48 16.97 -12.50
N TYR A 411 5.63 16.86 -13.11
CA TYR A 411 6.21 15.65 -13.67
C TYR A 411 7.55 15.39 -12.98
N LEU A 412 7.87 14.14 -12.63
CA LEU A 412 9.14 13.83 -11.97
C LEU A 412 10.25 13.49 -12.95
N TYR A 413 9.96 12.63 -13.91
CA TYR A 413 10.96 12.07 -14.80
C TYR A 413 10.48 12.03 -16.25
N GLY A 414 11.40 12.32 -17.17
CA GLY A 414 11.28 12.00 -18.58
C GLY A 414 11.93 10.65 -18.90
N THR A 415 12.63 10.56 -20.03
CA THR A 415 13.42 9.39 -20.40
C THR A 415 14.67 9.27 -19.53
N LEU A 416 14.89 8.10 -18.92
CA LEU A 416 16.04 7.81 -18.05
C LEU A 416 16.84 6.64 -18.62
N PRO A 417 17.97 6.88 -19.31
CA PRO A 417 18.91 5.82 -19.67
C PRO A 417 19.76 5.41 -18.48
N SER A 418 20.11 4.12 -18.41
CA SER A 418 21.05 3.60 -17.43
C SER A 418 21.90 2.47 -18.00
N VAL A 419 23.14 2.35 -17.48
CA VAL A 419 24.08 1.30 -17.82
C VAL A 419 24.56 0.66 -16.52
N SER A 420 24.56 -0.67 -16.48
CA SER A 420 25.00 -1.42 -15.30
C SER A 420 25.87 -2.60 -15.75
N TYR A 421 26.97 -2.81 -15.03
CA TYR A 421 27.81 -3.97 -15.22
C TYR A 421 27.86 -4.81 -13.95
N GLN A 422 27.45 -6.07 -14.07
CA GLN A 422 27.49 -7.07 -13.00
C GLN A 422 28.63 -8.04 -13.28
N PHE A 423 29.55 -8.21 -12.36
CA PHE A 423 30.66 -9.15 -12.47
C PHE A 423 30.60 -10.17 -11.33
N LYS A 424 31.11 -11.36 -11.62
CA LYS A 424 31.34 -12.39 -10.60
C LYS A 424 32.83 -12.51 -10.35
N PHE A 425 33.20 -12.56 -9.10
CA PHE A 425 34.52 -12.89 -8.63
C PHE A 425 34.80 -14.40 -8.79
#